data_3ca70ce8ef36c8e0c22bf6d54a488a69
#
_entry.id   3ca70ce8ef36c8e0c22bf6d54a488a69
#
_cell.length_a   1.000
_cell.length_b   1.000
_cell.length_c   1.000
_cell.angle_alpha   90.00
_cell.angle_beta   90.00
_cell.angle_gamma   90.00
#
_symmetry.space_group_name_H-M   'P 1'
#
loop_
_entity.id
_entity.type
_entity.pdbx_description
1 polymer ?
#
loop_
_entity_poly.entity_id
_entity_poly.type
_entity_poly.pdbx_seq_one_letter_code
_entity_poly.pdbx_strand_id
1 'polypeptide(L)'
;MLLPYLEPGRLEAGCDEAGRGCLAGPVFAAAVILPDGYTNDLLNDSKKLSEHARDALRPVIERDALAWAVGIVDNDEIDHINILQASFLAMHRAVDGLSVRPDFLLVDGNRFRPYDGISHQCIVKGDGKMMSIAAASILAKTHRDEFMKRIHEEFPQYGWNVNKGYPTKAHREAIARFGATPYHRHTFRLLAEPSLFPEL
;
A
#
# COMPACT_ATOMS: atom_id res chain seq x y z
N MET A 1 15.98 15.56 0.96
CA MET A 1 15.41 15.66 -0.40
C MET A 1 15.37 14.25 -0.97
N LEU A 2 14.27 13.83 -1.61
CA LEU A 2 14.17 12.54 -2.27
C LEU A 2 14.96 12.56 -3.57
N LEU A 3 15.55 11.41 -3.94
CA LEU A 3 16.22 11.25 -5.23
C LEU A 3 15.18 11.08 -6.34
N PRO A 4 15.29 11.78 -7.48
CA PRO A 4 14.34 11.68 -8.57
C PRO A 4 14.45 10.34 -9.32
N TYR A 5 15.63 9.77 -9.42
CA TYR A 5 15.96 8.50 -10.09
C TYR A 5 17.17 7.84 -9.44
N LEU A 6 17.38 6.56 -9.73
CA LEU A 6 18.60 5.84 -9.37
C LEU A 6 19.65 5.99 -10.47
N GLU A 7 19.22 5.94 -11.74
CA GLU A 7 20.08 6.05 -12.91
C GLU A 7 19.48 7.03 -13.93
N PRO A 8 20.23 8.08 -14.33
CA PRO A 8 19.75 9.08 -15.29
C PRO A 8 19.37 8.44 -16.64
N GLY A 9 18.26 8.88 -17.21
CA GLY A 9 17.80 8.45 -18.54
C GLY A 9 17.20 7.04 -18.60
N ARG A 10 17.14 6.33 -17.46
CA ARG A 10 16.45 5.04 -17.36
C ARG A 10 15.00 5.25 -16.92
N LEU A 11 14.06 4.60 -17.58
CA LEU A 11 12.64 4.68 -17.23
C LEU A 11 12.37 3.79 -16.01
N GLU A 12 12.31 4.40 -14.83
CA GLU A 12 12.19 3.71 -13.55
C GLU A 12 10.76 3.82 -13.00
N ALA A 13 10.15 2.68 -12.63
CA ALA A 13 8.91 2.66 -11.88
C ALA A 13 9.18 2.42 -10.39
N GLY A 14 8.71 3.32 -9.54
CA GLY A 14 8.69 3.12 -8.09
C GLY A 14 7.46 2.31 -7.69
N CYS A 15 7.64 1.31 -6.81
CA CYS A 15 6.58 0.43 -6.31
C CYS A 15 6.56 0.42 -4.79
N ASP A 16 5.36 0.52 -4.21
CA ASP A 16 5.11 0.38 -2.77
C ASP A 16 3.71 -0.20 -2.52
N GLU A 17 3.47 -0.73 -1.30
CA GLU A 17 2.19 -1.30 -0.90
C GLU A 17 1.61 -0.70 0.38
N ALA A 18 0.30 -0.81 0.53
CA ALA A 18 -0.46 -0.44 1.73
C ALA A 18 -1.39 -1.55 2.20
N GLY A 19 -1.49 -1.73 3.52
CA GLY A 19 -2.47 -2.64 4.11
C GLY A 19 -1.95 -4.01 4.50
N ARG A 20 -0.64 -4.28 4.53
CA ARG A 20 -0.08 -5.59 4.93
C ARG A 20 -0.49 -6.04 6.32
N GLY A 21 -0.39 -5.17 7.31
CA GLY A 21 -0.68 -5.48 8.72
C GLY A 21 -2.14 -5.36 9.13
N CYS A 22 -3.06 -5.18 8.19
CA CYS A 22 -4.48 -5.01 8.48
C CYS A 22 -5.18 -6.36 8.70
N LEU A 23 -6.19 -6.38 9.58
CA LEU A 23 -7.04 -7.55 9.83
C LEU A 23 -8.16 -7.68 8.80
N ALA A 24 -8.49 -6.59 8.10
CA ALA A 24 -9.56 -6.55 7.11
C ALA A 24 -9.16 -5.76 5.87
N GLY A 25 -9.78 -6.11 4.76
CA GLY A 25 -9.64 -5.49 3.46
C GLY A 25 -8.41 -5.94 2.68
N PRO A 26 -8.36 -5.59 1.39
CA PRO A 26 -7.30 -5.97 0.47
C PRO A 26 -5.94 -5.32 0.80
N VAL A 27 -4.89 -5.87 0.22
CA VAL A 27 -3.62 -5.17 0.04
C VAL A 27 -3.66 -4.42 -1.29
N PHE A 28 -3.22 -3.17 -1.25
CA PHE A 28 -3.08 -2.30 -2.43
C PHE A 28 -1.60 -2.07 -2.67
N ALA A 29 -1.18 -2.11 -3.91
CA ALA A 29 0.12 -1.62 -4.34
C ALA A 29 -0.05 -0.60 -5.46
N ALA A 30 0.93 0.28 -5.62
CA ALA A 30 0.99 1.16 -6.76
C ALA A 30 2.36 1.08 -7.44
N ALA A 31 2.37 1.36 -8.74
CA ALA A 31 3.57 1.57 -9.53
C ALA A 31 3.46 2.96 -10.18
N VAL A 32 4.54 3.75 -10.11
CA VAL A 32 4.57 5.13 -10.60
C VAL A 32 5.86 5.39 -11.38
N ILE A 33 5.72 5.89 -12.60
CA ILE A 33 6.82 6.41 -13.42
C ILE A 33 6.69 7.93 -13.45
N LEU A 34 7.69 8.63 -12.93
CA LEU A 34 7.74 10.10 -12.95
C LEU A 34 8.52 10.61 -14.17
N PRO A 35 8.20 11.82 -14.68
CA PRO A 35 9.00 12.44 -15.73
C PRO A 35 10.45 12.66 -15.31
N ASP A 36 11.35 12.65 -16.29
CA ASP A 36 12.75 13.03 -16.04
C ASP A 36 12.83 14.47 -15.47
N GLY A 37 13.67 14.66 -14.45
CA GLY A 37 13.79 15.94 -13.76
C GLY A 37 12.58 16.36 -12.92
N TYR A 38 11.61 15.49 -12.70
CA TYR A 38 10.47 15.79 -11.81
C TYR A 38 10.93 16.15 -10.40
N THR A 39 10.38 17.22 -9.86
CA THR A 39 10.63 17.66 -8.49
C THR A 39 9.31 18.03 -7.81
N ASN A 40 9.15 17.58 -6.59
CA ASN A 40 8.01 17.98 -5.75
C ASN A 40 8.42 17.89 -4.28
N ASP A 41 8.65 19.05 -3.66
CA ASP A 41 9.13 19.15 -2.28
C ASP A 41 8.10 18.69 -1.24
N LEU A 42 6.83 18.52 -1.63
CA LEU A 42 5.78 18.01 -0.76
C LEU A 42 5.77 16.48 -0.71
N LEU A 43 6.43 15.78 -1.66
CA LEU A 43 6.59 14.34 -1.60
C LEU A 43 7.51 13.94 -0.46
N ASN A 44 7.04 13.02 0.36
CA ASN A 44 7.79 12.46 1.49
C ASN A 44 7.21 11.07 1.81
N ASP A 45 7.88 10.34 2.71
CA ASP A 45 7.34 9.13 3.35
C ASP A 45 5.86 9.35 3.74
N SER A 46 4.97 8.57 3.17
CA SER A 46 3.51 8.73 3.32
C SER A 46 3.05 8.68 4.79
N LYS A 47 3.83 8.02 5.67
CA LYS A 47 3.56 7.91 7.10
C LYS A 47 3.84 9.21 7.87
N LYS A 48 4.67 10.10 7.28
CA LYS A 48 4.98 11.43 7.85
C LYS A 48 3.98 12.49 7.39
N LEU A 49 3.20 12.21 6.37
CA LEU A 49 2.18 13.11 5.85
C LEU A 49 0.85 12.88 6.57
N SER A 50 0.11 13.96 6.82
CA SER A 50 -1.29 13.86 7.27
C SER A 50 -2.17 13.23 6.18
N GLU A 51 -3.34 12.69 6.56
CA GLU A 51 -4.32 12.16 5.57
C GLU A 51 -4.67 13.25 4.55
N HIS A 52 -4.97 14.47 5.01
CA HIS A 52 -5.27 15.61 4.16
C HIS A 52 -4.13 15.94 3.16
N ALA A 53 -2.88 15.89 3.59
CA ALA A 53 -1.73 16.14 2.71
C ALA A 53 -1.59 15.04 1.64
N ARG A 54 -1.80 13.77 2.01
CA ARG A 54 -1.81 12.66 1.04
C ARG A 54 -2.96 12.77 0.04
N ASP A 55 -4.16 13.11 0.50
CA ASP A 55 -5.33 13.29 -0.35
C ASP A 55 -5.15 14.45 -1.33
N ALA A 56 -4.47 15.54 -0.92
CA ALA A 56 -4.12 16.65 -1.79
C ALA A 56 -3.02 16.31 -2.82
N LEU A 57 -2.07 15.43 -2.45
CA LEU A 57 -0.98 15.01 -3.35
C LEU A 57 -1.42 13.97 -4.39
N ARG A 58 -2.39 13.12 -4.07
CA ARG A 58 -2.88 12.09 -4.98
C ARG A 58 -3.20 12.62 -6.37
N PRO A 59 -4.11 13.61 -6.56
CA PRO A 59 -4.44 14.11 -7.90
C PRO A 59 -3.25 14.80 -8.59
N VAL A 60 -2.29 15.33 -7.83
CA VAL A 60 -1.05 15.90 -8.39
C VAL A 60 -0.19 14.79 -8.98
N ILE A 61 0.03 13.70 -8.24
CA ILE A 61 0.80 12.54 -8.72
C ILE A 61 0.12 11.91 -9.95
N GLU A 62 -1.20 11.68 -9.87
CA GLU A 62 -1.98 11.08 -10.96
C GLU A 62 -1.93 11.90 -12.25
N ARG A 63 -1.88 13.24 -12.15
CA ARG A 63 -1.75 14.15 -13.29
C ARG A 63 -0.33 14.21 -13.84
N ASP A 64 0.67 14.27 -12.95
CA ASP A 64 2.05 14.60 -13.33
C ASP A 64 2.88 13.37 -13.72
N ALA A 65 2.50 12.18 -13.28
CA ALA A 65 3.20 10.94 -13.62
C ALA A 65 3.10 10.64 -15.13
N LEU A 66 4.17 10.11 -15.73
CA LEU A 66 4.14 9.57 -17.09
C LEU A 66 3.21 8.35 -17.20
N ALA A 67 3.22 7.51 -16.16
CA ALA A 67 2.31 6.40 -16.00
C ALA A 67 2.18 6.08 -14.51
N TRP A 68 1.00 5.65 -14.11
CA TRP A 68 0.75 5.08 -12.80
C TRP A 68 -0.35 4.04 -12.87
N ALA A 69 -0.33 3.09 -11.95
CA ALA A 69 -1.40 2.12 -11.79
C ALA A 69 -1.44 1.58 -10.37
N VAL A 70 -2.61 1.05 -10.00
CA VAL A 70 -2.85 0.41 -8.69
C VAL A 70 -3.21 -1.05 -8.92
N GLY A 71 -2.50 -1.93 -8.22
CA GLY A 71 -2.79 -3.36 -8.16
C GLY A 71 -3.42 -3.71 -6.81
N ILE A 72 -4.42 -4.59 -6.85
CA ILE A 72 -5.20 -4.99 -5.67
C ILE A 72 -5.17 -6.51 -5.57
N VAL A 73 -4.99 -7.02 -4.35
CA VAL A 73 -5.20 -8.42 -4.00
C VAL A 73 -6.15 -8.45 -2.82
N ASP A 74 -7.27 -9.13 -2.98
CA ASP A 74 -8.35 -9.17 -1.98
C ASP A 74 -7.98 -10.04 -0.77
N ASN A 75 -8.84 -10.02 0.24
CA ASN A 75 -8.60 -10.75 1.47
C ASN A 75 -8.67 -12.26 1.29
N ASP A 76 -9.49 -12.76 0.37
CA ASP A 76 -9.60 -14.20 0.10
C ASP A 76 -8.32 -14.70 -0.59
N GLU A 77 -7.80 -13.95 -1.57
CA GLU A 77 -6.50 -14.25 -2.18
C GLU A 77 -5.37 -14.18 -1.13
N ILE A 78 -5.39 -13.17 -0.22
CA ILE A 78 -4.41 -13.06 0.86
C ILE A 78 -4.42 -14.33 1.74
N ASP A 79 -5.61 -14.81 2.10
CA ASP A 79 -5.76 -16.01 2.92
C ASP A 79 -5.25 -17.28 2.21
N HIS A 80 -5.33 -17.33 0.88
CA HIS A 80 -4.84 -18.46 0.09
C HIS A 80 -3.31 -18.45 -0.10
N ILE A 81 -2.70 -17.29 -0.40
CA ILE A 81 -1.28 -17.22 -0.80
C ILE A 81 -0.38 -16.59 0.25
N ASN A 82 -0.89 -16.16 1.38
CA ASN A 82 -0.31 -15.33 2.43
C ASN A 82 0.03 -13.90 2.02
N ILE A 83 0.17 -13.02 3.03
CA ILE A 83 0.33 -11.57 2.81
C ILE A 83 1.63 -11.19 2.09
N LEU A 84 2.71 -11.97 2.25
CA LEU A 84 3.97 -11.68 1.56
C LEU A 84 3.80 -11.88 0.05
N GLN A 85 3.25 -13.02 -0.36
CA GLN A 85 3.00 -13.31 -1.78
C GLN A 85 1.92 -12.38 -2.36
N ALA A 86 0.90 -12.05 -1.57
CA ALA A 86 -0.15 -11.10 -1.96
C ALA A 86 0.42 -9.69 -2.20
N SER A 87 1.37 -9.23 -1.38
CA SER A 87 2.04 -7.94 -1.61
C SER A 87 2.82 -7.93 -2.93
N PHE A 88 3.55 -9.00 -3.24
CA PHE A 88 4.26 -9.11 -4.52
C PHE A 88 3.29 -9.18 -5.70
N LEU A 89 2.20 -9.94 -5.58
CA LEU A 89 1.18 -10.03 -6.61
C LEU A 89 0.49 -8.68 -6.86
N ALA A 90 0.20 -7.93 -5.80
CA ALA A 90 -0.36 -6.58 -5.93
C ALA A 90 0.59 -5.63 -6.66
N MET A 91 1.90 -5.68 -6.36
CA MET A 91 2.91 -4.91 -7.10
C MET A 91 3.01 -5.33 -8.56
N HIS A 92 2.98 -6.66 -8.86
CA HIS A 92 2.96 -7.15 -10.23
C HIS A 92 1.73 -6.65 -10.99
N ARG A 93 0.53 -6.72 -10.40
CA ARG A 93 -0.71 -6.16 -10.98
C ARG A 93 -0.62 -4.64 -11.22
N ALA A 94 0.06 -3.91 -10.34
CA ALA A 94 0.30 -2.48 -10.55
C ALA A 94 1.24 -2.25 -11.74
N VAL A 95 2.32 -3.03 -11.88
CA VAL A 95 3.23 -2.96 -13.03
C VAL A 95 2.51 -3.35 -14.32
N ASP A 96 1.69 -4.41 -14.31
CA ASP A 96 0.88 -4.84 -15.47
C ASP A 96 -0.09 -3.76 -15.96
N GLY A 97 -0.60 -2.92 -15.02
CA GLY A 97 -1.54 -1.85 -15.31
C GLY A 97 -0.91 -0.56 -15.85
N LEU A 98 0.44 -0.45 -15.88
CA LEU A 98 1.10 0.73 -16.41
C LEU A 98 0.89 0.88 -17.91
N SER A 99 0.52 2.09 -18.36
CA SER A 99 0.37 2.42 -19.79
C SER A 99 1.72 2.52 -20.53
N VAL A 100 2.82 2.63 -19.78
CA VAL A 100 4.20 2.68 -20.29
C VAL A 100 5.00 1.60 -19.58
N ARG A 101 5.72 0.75 -20.35
CA ARG A 101 6.58 -0.31 -19.77
C ARG A 101 7.85 0.30 -19.20
N PRO A 102 8.17 0.12 -17.92
CA PRO A 102 9.43 0.57 -17.35
C PRO A 102 10.61 -0.32 -17.76
N ASP A 103 11.81 0.25 -17.75
CA ASP A 103 13.07 -0.48 -17.92
C ASP A 103 13.55 -1.12 -16.61
N PHE A 104 13.12 -0.56 -15.47
CA PHE A 104 13.59 -0.96 -14.15
C PHE A 104 12.55 -0.69 -13.07
N LEU A 105 12.52 -1.54 -12.03
CA LEU A 105 11.64 -1.36 -10.87
C LEU A 105 12.44 -0.97 -9.63
N LEU A 106 12.03 0.09 -8.96
CA LEU A 106 12.49 0.50 -7.64
C LEU A 106 11.40 0.09 -6.62
N VAL A 107 11.69 -0.90 -5.79
CA VAL A 107 10.68 -1.51 -4.92
C VAL A 107 10.96 -1.14 -3.45
N ASP A 108 9.96 -0.62 -2.72
CA ASP A 108 10.11 -0.44 -1.28
C ASP A 108 10.29 -1.78 -0.57
N GLY A 109 11.21 -1.81 0.41
CA GLY A 109 11.47 -3.00 1.22
C GLY A 109 12.79 -3.70 0.90
N ASN A 110 12.88 -4.97 1.36
CA ASN A 110 14.11 -5.79 1.27
C ASN A 110 13.92 -7.08 0.49
N ARG A 111 12.72 -7.35 -0.02
CA ARG A 111 12.38 -8.56 -0.78
C ARG A 111 11.33 -8.23 -1.83
N PHE A 112 11.49 -8.85 -2.98
CA PHE A 112 10.53 -8.79 -4.08
C PHE A 112 10.61 -10.09 -4.89
N ARG A 113 9.49 -10.56 -5.39
CA ARG A 113 9.45 -11.63 -6.38
C ARG A 113 9.78 -11.03 -7.73
N PRO A 114 10.84 -11.47 -8.44
CA PRO A 114 11.20 -10.90 -9.75
C PRO A 114 10.00 -10.81 -10.67
N TYR A 115 9.87 -9.69 -11.35
CA TYR A 115 8.91 -9.49 -12.43
C TYR A 115 9.55 -9.91 -13.75
N ASP A 116 8.80 -10.61 -14.59
CA ASP A 116 9.35 -11.17 -15.83
C ASP A 116 9.82 -10.09 -16.82
N GLY A 117 11.06 -10.22 -17.26
CA GLY A 117 11.68 -9.34 -18.25
C GLY A 117 11.97 -7.90 -17.78
N ILE A 118 11.87 -7.59 -16.48
CA ILE A 118 12.25 -6.28 -15.93
C ILE A 118 13.13 -6.49 -14.69
N SER A 119 14.32 -5.92 -14.69
CA SER A 119 15.21 -5.91 -13.52
C SER A 119 14.70 -5.01 -12.42
N HIS A 120 15.06 -5.29 -11.17
CA HIS A 120 14.60 -4.50 -10.03
C HIS A 120 15.68 -4.30 -8.97
N GLN A 121 15.48 -3.31 -8.13
CA GLN A 121 16.22 -3.11 -6.89
C GLN A 121 15.27 -2.84 -5.73
N CYS A 122 15.44 -3.63 -4.65
CA CYS A 122 14.76 -3.36 -3.39
C CYS A 122 15.49 -2.25 -2.63
N ILE A 123 14.75 -1.27 -2.13
CA ILE A 123 15.28 -0.11 -1.39
C ILE A 123 14.57 -0.03 -0.05
N VAL A 124 15.26 -0.40 1.02
CA VAL A 124 14.70 -0.33 2.38
C VAL A 124 14.39 1.12 2.76
N LYS A 125 13.14 1.39 3.16
CA LYS A 125 12.59 2.74 3.38
C LYS A 125 12.73 3.61 2.13
N GLY A 126 12.39 3.03 0.99
CA GLY A 126 12.48 3.65 -0.32
C GLY A 126 11.55 4.85 -0.47
N ASP A 127 10.39 4.81 0.20
CA ASP A 127 9.43 5.92 0.31
C ASP A 127 10.01 7.20 0.92
N GLY A 128 11.07 7.08 1.72
CA GLY A 128 11.84 8.22 2.25
C GLY A 128 13.12 8.54 1.47
N LYS A 129 13.38 7.87 0.34
CA LYS A 129 14.63 8.00 -0.43
C LYS A 129 14.41 8.32 -1.90
N MET A 130 13.43 7.67 -2.53
CA MET A 130 13.15 7.75 -3.97
C MET A 130 11.79 8.40 -4.21
N MET A 131 11.75 9.37 -5.10
CA MET A 131 10.55 10.16 -5.39
C MET A 131 9.43 9.31 -6.00
N SER A 132 9.76 8.39 -6.91
CA SER A 132 8.79 7.47 -7.52
C SER A 132 8.21 6.47 -6.52
N ILE A 133 9.00 5.98 -5.55
CA ILE A 133 8.49 5.11 -4.47
C ILE A 133 7.60 5.90 -3.52
N ALA A 134 7.98 7.14 -3.15
CA ALA A 134 7.15 8.00 -2.32
C ALA A 134 5.78 8.29 -2.97
N ALA A 135 5.77 8.55 -4.27
CA ALA A 135 4.55 8.73 -5.05
C ALA A 135 3.69 7.45 -5.05
N ALA A 136 4.30 6.27 -5.27
CA ALA A 136 3.61 4.99 -5.22
C ALA A 136 3.02 4.71 -3.82
N SER A 137 3.76 5.02 -2.74
CA SER A 137 3.30 4.90 -1.36
C SER A 137 2.03 5.73 -1.11
N ILE A 138 1.99 6.97 -1.58
CA ILE A 138 0.82 7.86 -1.46
C ILE A 138 -0.35 7.29 -2.25
N LEU A 139 -0.16 6.85 -3.50
CA LEU A 139 -1.25 6.27 -4.31
C LEU A 139 -1.79 4.98 -3.68
N ALA A 140 -0.94 4.03 -3.31
CA ALA A 140 -1.37 2.79 -2.67
C ALA A 140 -2.17 3.07 -1.38
N LYS A 141 -1.69 4.01 -0.55
CA LYS A 141 -2.32 4.37 0.71
C LYS A 141 -3.66 5.07 0.52
N THR A 142 -3.74 6.07 -0.35
CA THR A 142 -4.98 6.86 -0.55
C THR A 142 -6.07 6.05 -1.24
N HIS A 143 -5.75 5.25 -2.25
CA HIS A 143 -6.71 4.35 -2.90
C HIS A 143 -7.23 3.29 -1.92
N ARG A 144 -6.35 2.73 -1.08
CA ARG A 144 -6.77 1.79 -0.04
C ARG A 144 -7.66 2.45 1.01
N ASP A 145 -7.32 3.63 1.49
CA ASP A 145 -8.11 4.33 2.50
C ASP A 145 -9.51 4.69 1.98
N GLU A 146 -9.64 5.05 0.71
CA GLU A 146 -10.92 5.24 0.03
C GLU A 146 -11.75 3.96 -0.01
N PHE A 147 -11.13 2.82 -0.37
CA PHE A 147 -11.78 1.52 -0.33
C PHE A 147 -12.29 1.19 1.10
N MET A 148 -11.46 1.41 2.12
CA MET A 148 -11.84 1.14 3.52
C MET A 148 -12.96 2.06 4.02
N LYS A 149 -13.04 3.30 3.54
CA LYS A 149 -14.17 4.20 3.80
C LYS A 149 -15.46 3.66 3.17
N ARG A 150 -15.39 3.15 1.94
CA ARG A 150 -16.56 2.59 1.25
C ARG A 150 -17.12 1.36 1.96
N ILE A 151 -16.29 0.38 2.31
CA ILE A 151 -16.77 -0.82 3.01
C ILE A 151 -17.18 -0.55 4.47
N HIS A 152 -16.74 0.57 5.05
CA HIS A 152 -17.26 1.01 6.35
C HIS A 152 -18.76 1.34 6.29
N GLU A 153 -19.28 1.83 5.17
CA GLU A 153 -20.72 2.13 5.00
C GLU A 153 -21.57 0.86 5.13
N GLU A 154 -21.05 -0.30 4.70
CA GLU A 154 -21.71 -1.59 4.82
C GLU A 154 -21.61 -2.17 6.25
N PHE A 155 -20.47 -1.94 6.93
CA PHE A 155 -20.15 -2.50 8.23
C PHE A 155 -19.63 -1.43 9.21
N PRO A 156 -20.44 -0.42 9.58
CA PRO A 156 -19.98 0.74 10.36
C PRO A 156 -19.47 0.38 11.76
N GLN A 157 -19.90 -0.75 12.32
CA GLN A 157 -19.54 -1.19 13.67
C GLN A 157 -18.05 -1.50 13.85
N TYR A 158 -17.29 -1.72 12.75
CA TYR A 158 -15.85 -2.02 12.80
C TYR A 158 -14.96 -0.76 12.73
N GLY A 159 -15.52 0.42 12.46
CA GLY A 159 -14.81 1.70 12.44
C GLY A 159 -13.73 1.81 11.36
N TRP A 160 -13.89 1.15 10.22
CA TRP A 160 -12.89 1.09 9.15
C TRP A 160 -12.61 2.44 8.47
N ASN A 161 -13.53 3.39 8.57
CA ASN A 161 -13.30 4.78 8.14
C ASN A 161 -12.18 5.48 8.93
N VAL A 162 -11.91 5.03 10.17
CA VAL A 162 -10.87 5.55 11.05
C VAL A 162 -9.68 4.60 11.10
N ASN A 163 -9.89 3.35 11.54
CA ASN A 163 -8.81 2.40 11.75
C ASN A 163 -8.27 1.76 10.48
N LYS A 164 -8.91 1.94 9.31
CA LYS A 164 -8.51 1.42 7.99
C LYS A 164 -8.23 -0.10 7.99
N GLY A 165 -8.88 -0.84 8.89
CA GLY A 165 -8.71 -2.29 9.07
C GLY A 165 -7.50 -2.70 9.92
N TYR A 166 -6.72 -1.76 10.47
CA TYR A 166 -5.61 -2.09 11.36
C TYR A 166 -6.07 -2.70 12.68
N PRO A 167 -5.19 -3.50 13.35
CA PRO A 167 -5.52 -4.25 14.57
C PRO A 167 -5.58 -3.37 15.83
N THR A 168 -6.37 -2.28 15.79
CA THR A 168 -6.60 -1.42 16.95
C THR A 168 -7.44 -2.15 18.00
N LYS A 169 -7.37 -1.71 19.26
CA LYS A 169 -8.19 -2.25 20.35
C LYS A 169 -9.67 -2.22 19.97
N ALA A 170 -10.17 -1.09 19.50
CA ALA A 170 -11.57 -0.93 19.08
C ALA A 170 -11.96 -1.88 17.93
N HIS A 171 -11.08 -2.11 16.94
CA HIS A 171 -11.36 -3.05 15.87
C HIS A 171 -11.45 -4.50 16.38
N ARG A 172 -10.53 -4.92 17.26
CA ARG A 172 -10.57 -6.26 17.87
C ARG A 172 -11.78 -6.46 18.79
N GLU A 173 -12.18 -5.44 19.54
CA GLU A 173 -13.40 -5.46 20.35
C GLU A 173 -14.66 -5.59 19.47
N ALA A 174 -14.70 -4.89 18.33
CA ALA A 174 -15.79 -5.04 17.37
C ALA A 174 -15.85 -6.46 16.79
N ILE A 175 -14.69 -7.04 16.42
CA ILE A 175 -14.62 -8.43 15.95
C ILE A 175 -15.10 -9.40 17.04
N ALA A 176 -14.69 -9.22 18.29
CA ALA A 176 -15.12 -10.06 19.41
C ALA A 176 -16.64 -9.99 19.62
N ARG A 177 -17.25 -8.81 19.44
CA ARG A 177 -18.67 -8.57 19.66
C ARG A 177 -19.57 -9.00 18.49
N PHE A 178 -19.15 -8.72 17.26
CA PHE A 178 -19.99 -8.85 16.06
C PHE A 178 -19.54 -9.98 15.13
N GLY A 179 -18.43 -10.66 15.45
CA GLY A 179 -17.82 -11.68 14.58
C GLY A 179 -16.97 -11.10 13.45
N ALA A 180 -16.48 -11.97 12.58
CA ALA A 180 -15.78 -11.57 11.37
C ALA A 180 -16.78 -11.37 10.22
N THR A 181 -16.43 -10.51 9.26
CA THR A 181 -17.17 -10.28 8.02
C THR A 181 -16.42 -10.91 6.84
N PRO A 182 -17.02 -10.96 5.64
CA PRO A 182 -16.31 -11.41 4.42
C PRO A 182 -15.06 -10.57 4.08
N TYR A 183 -14.91 -9.37 4.64
CA TYR A 183 -13.72 -8.53 4.42
C TYR A 183 -12.57 -8.84 5.38
N HIS A 184 -12.76 -9.65 6.42
CA HIS A 184 -11.69 -10.02 7.35
C HIS A 184 -10.79 -11.10 6.75
N ARG A 185 -9.50 -11.03 7.10
CA ARG A 185 -8.49 -12.02 6.71
C ARG A 185 -8.50 -13.14 7.75
N HIS A 186 -9.12 -14.26 7.41
CA HIS A 186 -9.38 -15.36 8.34
C HIS A 186 -8.11 -16.10 8.78
N THR A 187 -7.03 -16.05 7.99
CA THR A 187 -5.73 -16.61 8.37
C THR A 187 -4.93 -15.70 9.32
N PHE A 188 -5.41 -14.45 9.53
CA PHE A 188 -4.78 -13.55 10.46
C PHE A 188 -5.33 -13.75 11.87
N ARG A 189 -4.51 -13.44 12.89
CA ARG A 189 -4.95 -13.45 14.27
C ARG A 189 -5.91 -12.29 14.55
N LEU A 190 -7.20 -12.54 14.39
CA LEU A 190 -8.25 -11.53 14.51
C LEU A 190 -8.44 -11.04 15.95
N LEU A 191 -8.44 -11.97 16.93
CA LEU A 191 -8.60 -11.64 18.34
C LEU A 191 -7.25 -11.54 19.06
N ALA A 192 -7.17 -10.73 20.10
CA ALA A 192 -6.03 -10.71 21.00
C ALA A 192 -5.97 -12.03 21.80
N GLU A 193 -4.75 -12.47 22.18
CA GLU A 193 -4.66 -13.54 23.19
C GLU A 193 -5.25 -13.05 24.51
N PRO A 194 -5.90 -13.95 25.26
CA PRO A 194 -6.17 -13.66 26.65
C PRO A 194 -4.86 -13.31 27.36
N SER A 195 -4.82 -12.17 28.05
CA SER A 195 -3.65 -11.85 28.88
C SER A 195 -3.46 -12.96 29.91
N LEU A 196 -2.28 -13.56 29.93
CA LEU A 196 -1.93 -14.53 30.99
C LEU A 196 -1.83 -13.85 32.37
N PHE A 197 -1.78 -12.53 32.38
CA PHE A 197 -1.80 -11.71 33.60
C PHE A 197 -2.94 -10.70 33.45
N PRO A 198 -4.08 -10.88 34.14
CA PRO A 198 -5.09 -9.84 34.24
C PRO A 198 -4.44 -8.59 34.87
N GLU A 199 -4.62 -7.44 34.24
CA GLU A 199 -4.19 -6.17 34.82
C GLU A 199 -4.86 -6.02 36.19
N LEU A 200 -4.03 -5.87 37.25
CA LEU A 200 -4.46 -5.62 38.64
C LEU A 200 -5.03 -4.22 38.77
#